data_bc7d1b2233671ef7f84b4af1c657fd69
#
_entry.id   bc7d1b2233671ef7f84b4af1c657fd69
#
_cell.length_a   1.000
_cell.length_b   1.000
_cell.length_c   1.000
_cell.angle_alpha   90.00
_cell.angle_beta   90.00
_cell.angle_gamma   90.00
#
_symmetry.space_group_name_H-M   'P 1'
#
loop_
_entity.id
_entity.type
_entity.pdbx_description
1 polymer ?
#
loop_
_entity_poly.entity_id
_entity_poly.type
_entity_poly.pdbx_seq_one_letter_code
_entity_poly.pdbx_strand_id
1 'polypeptide(L)'
;MNSSPTLQLQSIVYENSQDAIERLISSLKQSSINAKKANVVSEVTYKIGDCSPKPFIENGEAWANKLSDENIAVEYFYFDKNLGHGGGQNRLGLGSKAEVLGIINPDVVASPNLIANLVSELLEDDVAIAEAAQVPMEHPKDYDRNTLETTFASGCCMFIKQEIFEQINGFDDINFFMYCDDVDLSWRVRLLGKKIHFVPLATVYHDHRIDESSNLVVGHAEFYYSALGGLLLSIKWGNQKRTEQIVNSLKTDPSYSEVYSEYSAMVENGKLPQATVGSDKVAIFTPTGFADYRWTN
;
A
#
# COMPACT_ATOMS: atom_id res chain seq x y z
N MET A 1 -3.97 22.18 -23.86
CA MET A 1 -4.06 22.02 -22.39
C MET A 1 -4.32 20.55 -22.18
N ASN A 2 -3.46 19.82 -21.51
CA ASN A 2 -3.74 18.44 -21.15
C ASN A 2 -4.95 18.45 -20.24
N SER A 3 -5.92 17.58 -20.47
CA SER A 3 -7.07 17.40 -19.57
C SER A 3 -6.55 16.91 -18.20
N SER A 4 -7.17 17.35 -17.13
CA SER A 4 -6.86 16.83 -15.78
C SER A 4 -7.09 15.33 -15.74
N PRO A 5 -6.20 14.54 -15.10
CA PRO A 5 -6.31 13.09 -15.11
C PRO A 5 -7.54 12.58 -14.37
N THR A 6 -7.97 11.38 -14.72
CA THR A 6 -8.95 10.58 -14.00
C THR A 6 -8.25 9.81 -12.88
N LEU A 7 -8.92 9.68 -11.73
CA LEU A 7 -8.39 9.01 -10.53
C LEU A 7 -9.30 7.87 -10.09
N GLN A 8 -8.75 6.67 -9.95
CA GLN A 8 -9.37 5.57 -9.24
C GLN A 8 -8.70 5.40 -7.87
N LEU A 9 -9.42 5.66 -6.80
CA LEU A 9 -9.04 5.27 -5.44
C LEU A 9 -9.50 3.85 -5.17
N GLN A 10 -8.75 3.08 -4.39
CA GLN A 10 -9.12 1.71 -4.06
C GLN A 10 -8.65 1.28 -2.67
N SER A 11 -9.51 0.56 -1.96
CA SER A 11 -9.21 -0.07 -0.66
C SER A 11 -9.60 -1.53 -0.66
N ILE A 12 -8.82 -2.33 0.04
CA ILE A 12 -9.16 -3.72 0.33
C ILE A 12 -9.62 -3.80 1.78
N VAL A 13 -10.79 -4.36 1.99
CA VAL A 13 -11.40 -4.54 3.31
C VAL A 13 -11.43 -6.02 3.69
N TYR A 14 -11.23 -6.28 4.98
CA TYR A 14 -11.36 -7.59 5.60
C TYR A 14 -11.90 -7.41 7.01
N GLU A 15 -13.20 -7.67 7.20
CA GLU A 15 -13.90 -7.52 8.48
C GLU A 15 -13.80 -6.11 9.10
N ASN A 16 -13.59 -5.08 8.26
CA ASN A 16 -13.59 -3.69 8.70
C ASN A 16 -15.02 -3.23 9.07
N SER A 17 -15.11 -2.25 9.98
CA SER A 17 -16.42 -1.68 10.34
C SER A 17 -16.96 -0.78 9.23
N GLN A 18 -18.27 -0.81 9.02
CA GLN A 18 -18.94 0.07 8.06
C GLN A 18 -18.67 1.55 8.35
N ASP A 19 -18.71 1.94 9.64
CA ASP A 19 -18.47 3.32 10.06
C ASP A 19 -17.06 3.83 9.68
N ALA A 20 -16.04 2.96 9.74
CA ALA A 20 -14.68 3.34 9.33
C ALA A 20 -14.64 3.64 7.82
N ILE A 21 -15.26 2.79 7.01
CA ILE A 21 -15.33 2.97 5.57
C ILE A 21 -16.12 4.23 5.19
N GLU A 22 -17.25 4.48 5.85
CA GLU A 22 -18.07 5.67 5.60
C GLU A 22 -17.35 6.97 6.01
N ARG A 23 -16.55 6.95 7.09
CA ARG A 23 -15.67 8.08 7.45
C ARG A 23 -14.60 8.33 6.39
N LEU A 24 -13.96 7.27 5.89
CA LEU A 24 -13.01 7.39 4.80
C LEU A 24 -13.67 8.01 3.56
N ILE A 25 -14.81 7.46 3.11
CA ILE A 25 -15.55 7.99 1.95
C ILE A 25 -15.88 9.46 2.14
N SER A 26 -16.37 9.86 3.31
CA SER A 26 -16.70 11.26 3.62
C SER A 26 -15.48 12.17 3.50
N SER A 27 -14.32 11.74 3.99
CA SER A 27 -13.07 12.51 3.88
C SER A 27 -12.54 12.58 2.45
N LEU A 28 -12.66 11.47 1.69
CA LEU A 28 -12.28 11.42 0.28
C LEU A 28 -13.17 12.33 -0.58
N LYS A 29 -14.47 12.42 -0.29
CA LYS A 29 -15.38 13.38 -0.95
C LYS A 29 -14.88 14.81 -0.80
N GLN A 30 -14.55 15.22 0.41
CA GLN A 30 -14.04 16.57 0.65
C GLN A 30 -12.73 16.82 -0.11
N SER A 31 -11.83 15.84 -0.11
CA SER A 31 -10.57 15.92 -0.87
C SER A 31 -10.81 15.97 -2.39
N SER A 32 -11.78 15.20 -2.90
CA SER A 32 -12.18 15.21 -4.30
C SER A 32 -12.77 16.56 -4.75
N ILE A 33 -13.64 17.15 -3.92
CA ILE A 33 -14.19 18.51 -4.16
C ILE A 33 -13.07 19.52 -4.33
N ASN A 34 -12.08 19.50 -3.45
CA ASN A 34 -10.97 20.45 -3.50
C ASN A 34 -10.09 20.23 -4.75
N ALA A 35 -9.78 18.96 -5.07
CA ALA A 35 -8.96 18.62 -6.23
C ALA A 35 -9.65 18.99 -7.57
N LYS A 36 -10.97 18.76 -7.68
CA LYS A 36 -11.76 19.16 -8.84
C LYS A 36 -11.85 20.69 -9.00
N LYS A 37 -12.08 21.41 -7.89
CA LYS A 37 -12.08 22.88 -7.90
C LYS A 37 -10.72 23.47 -8.31
N ALA A 38 -9.63 22.80 -7.97
CA ALA A 38 -8.29 23.17 -8.38
C ALA A 38 -7.91 22.72 -9.81
N ASN A 39 -8.82 22.02 -10.52
CA ASN A 39 -8.59 21.41 -11.82
C ASN A 39 -7.38 20.45 -11.83
N VAL A 40 -7.16 19.73 -10.73
CA VAL A 40 -6.07 18.73 -10.61
C VAL A 40 -6.55 17.35 -11.06
N VAL A 41 -7.85 17.04 -10.87
CA VAL A 41 -8.50 15.82 -11.35
C VAL A 41 -9.81 16.13 -12.07
N SER A 42 -10.17 15.33 -13.06
CA SER A 42 -11.46 15.44 -13.79
C SER A 42 -12.54 14.59 -13.13
N GLU A 43 -12.24 13.32 -12.89
CA GLU A 43 -13.18 12.34 -12.32
C GLU A 43 -12.49 11.56 -11.21
N VAL A 44 -13.26 11.18 -10.19
CA VAL A 44 -12.79 10.35 -9.07
C VAL A 44 -13.77 9.20 -8.85
N THR A 45 -13.24 7.98 -8.88
CA THR A 45 -13.97 6.76 -8.53
C THR A 45 -13.29 6.12 -7.31
N TYR A 46 -14.06 5.66 -6.33
CA TYR A 46 -13.54 4.90 -5.20
C TYR A 46 -14.09 3.47 -5.22
N LYS A 47 -13.20 2.50 -5.37
CA LYS A 47 -13.52 1.07 -5.41
C LYS A 47 -13.15 0.39 -4.11
N ILE A 48 -14.08 -0.40 -3.59
CA ILE A 48 -13.92 -1.16 -2.36
C ILE A 48 -13.94 -2.64 -2.73
N GLY A 49 -12.82 -3.34 -2.51
CA GLY A 49 -12.70 -4.77 -2.68
C GLY A 49 -12.84 -5.49 -1.33
N ASP A 50 -13.91 -6.23 -1.17
CA ASP A 50 -14.20 -6.95 0.07
C ASP A 50 -13.69 -8.39 0.01
N CYS A 51 -12.66 -8.66 0.81
CA CYS A 51 -12.02 -9.96 0.99
C CYS A 51 -12.55 -10.73 2.22
N SER A 52 -13.58 -10.23 2.89
CA SER A 52 -14.14 -10.84 4.11
C SER A 52 -14.79 -12.20 3.82
N PRO A 53 -14.90 -13.10 4.81
CA PRO A 53 -15.58 -14.40 4.67
C PRO A 53 -17.07 -14.27 4.32
N LYS A 54 -17.66 -13.14 4.66
CA LYS A 54 -19.02 -12.73 4.28
C LYS A 54 -19.00 -11.25 3.94
N PRO A 55 -19.82 -10.81 2.97
CA PRO A 55 -19.88 -9.39 2.63
C PRO A 55 -20.27 -8.57 3.88
N PHE A 56 -19.51 -7.50 4.17
CA PHE A 56 -19.82 -6.66 5.33
C PHE A 56 -21.10 -5.84 5.14
N ILE A 57 -21.59 -5.76 3.89
CA ILE A 57 -22.84 -5.11 3.49
C ILE A 57 -23.65 -6.07 2.62
N GLU A 58 -24.90 -6.39 3.04
CA GLU A 58 -25.77 -7.31 2.30
C GLU A 58 -26.14 -6.81 0.90
N ASN A 59 -26.34 -5.51 0.73
CA ASN A 59 -26.60 -4.89 -0.56
C ASN A 59 -25.55 -3.82 -0.86
N GLY A 60 -24.34 -4.28 -1.15
CA GLY A 60 -23.18 -3.42 -1.35
C GLY A 60 -23.34 -2.43 -2.51
N GLU A 61 -23.99 -2.82 -3.60
CA GLU A 61 -24.25 -1.94 -4.74
C GLU A 61 -25.19 -0.78 -4.35
N ALA A 62 -26.31 -1.07 -3.70
CA ALA A 62 -27.24 -0.02 -3.28
C ALA A 62 -26.61 0.90 -2.21
N TRP A 63 -25.78 0.34 -1.31
CA TRP A 63 -25.04 1.13 -0.33
C TRP A 63 -24.01 2.04 -1.00
N ALA A 64 -23.22 1.54 -1.94
CA ALA A 64 -22.23 2.31 -2.68
C ALA A 64 -22.90 3.43 -3.51
N ASN A 65 -24.00 3.14 -4.19
CA ASN A 65 -24.78 4.12 -4.93
C ASN A 65 -25.32 5.26 -4.04
N LYS A 66 -25.77 4.95 -2.83
CA LYS A 66 -26.22 5.95 -1.84
C LYS A 66 -25.09 6.88 -1.40
N LEU A 67 -23.84 6.38 -1.39
CA LEU A 67 -22.66 7.15 -0.99
C LEU A 67 -22.02 7.91 -2.16
N SER A 68 -22.38 7.60 -3.39
CA SER A 68 -21.92 8.30 -4.59
C SER A 68 -22.57 9.68 -4.74
N ASP A 69 -21.82 10.62 -5.33
CA ASP A 69 -22.33 11.93 -5.76
C ASP A 69 -21.54 12.45 -6.99
N GLU A 70 -21.76 13.69 -7.39
CA GLU A 70 -21.05 14.35 -8.50
C GLU A 70 -19.52 14.48 -8.29
N ASN A 71 -19.05 14.35 -7.06
CA ASN A 71 -17.63 14.51 -6.73
C ASN A 71 -16.88 13.19 -6.70
N ILE A 72 -17.55 12.10 -6.31
CA ILE A 72 -16.96 10.76 -6.22
C ILE A 72 -18.00 9.69 -6.54
N ALA A 73 -17.68 8.78 -7.46
CA ALA A 73 -18.42 7.55 -7.67
C ALA A 73 -17.88 6.48 -6.71
N VAL A 74 -18.74 5.76 -6.01
CA VAL A 74 -18.35 4.67 -5.10
C VAL A 74 -18.83 3.35 -5.69
N GLU A 75 -17.95 2.35 -5.73
CA GLU A 75 -18.22 1.00 -6.22
C GLU A 75 -17.79 -0.03 -5.17
N TYR A 76 -18.60 -1.08 -4.99
CA TYR A 76 -18.32 -2.16 -4.04
C TYR A 76 -18.27 -3.50 -4.76
N PHE A 77 -17.22 -4.29 -4.44
CA PHE A 77 -16.97 -5.61 -5.01
C PHE A 77 -16.71 -6.63 -3.91
N TYR A 78 -17.59 -7.60 -3.75
CA TYR A 78 -17.35 -8.75 -2.89
C TYR A 78 -16.57 -9.83 -3.65
N PHE A 79 -15.41 -10.23 -3.12
CA PHE A 79 -14.53 -11.16 -3.82
C PHE A 79 -14.76 -12.64 -3.46
N ASP A 80 -15.54 -12.91 -2.40
CA ASP A 80 -15.77 -14.27 -1.88
C ASP A 80 -14.47 -15.06 -1.63
N LYS A 81 -13.38 -14.34 -1.41
CA LYS A 81 -12.06 -14.89 -1.16
C LYS A 81 -11.14 -13.86 -0.55
N ASN A 82 -10.36 -14.27 0.46
CA ASN A 82 -9.28 -13.43 0.94
C ASN A 82 -8.08 -13.51 -0.02
N LEU A 83 -7.87 -12.43 -0.78
CA LEU A 83 -6.80 -12.29 -1.76
C LEU A 83 -5.53 -11.66 -1.16
N GLY A 84 -5.55 -11.26 0.10
CA GLY A 84 -4.52 -10.43 0.69
C GLY A 84 -4.55 -8.99 0.18
N HIS A 85 -3.57 -8.19 0.61
CA HIS A 85 -3.49 -6.79 0.21
C HIS A 85 -3.18 -6.66 -1.29
N GLY A 86 -2.03 -7.13 -1.73
CA GLY A 86 -1.58 -6.98 -3.12
C GLY A 86 -2.54 -7.61 -4.14
N GLY A 87 -3.03 -8.82 -3.88
CA GLY A 87 -3.95 -9.53 -4.77
C GLY A 87 -5.30 -8.83 -4.91
N GLY A 88 -5.82 -8.28 -3.82
CA GLY A 88 -7.03 -7.45 -3.84
C GLY A 88 -6.84 -6.17 -4.64
N GLN A 89 -5.73 -5.46 -4.42
CA GLN A 89 -5.37 -4.24 -5.16
C GLN A 89 -5.21 -4.54 -6.66
N ASN A 90 -4.55 -5.63 -7.04
CA ASN A 90 -4.42 -6.07 -8.44
C ASN A 90 -5.78 -6.30 -9.09
N ARG A 91 -6.70 -6.96 -8.37
CA ARG A 91 -8.04 -7.25 -8.90
C ARG A 91 -8.87 -6.02 -9.21
N LEU A 92 -8.66 -4.92 -8.47
CA LEU A 92 -9.34 -3.64 -8.72
C LEU A 92 -8.58 -2.76 -9.73
N GLY A 93 -7.24 -2.81 -9.73
CA GLY A 93 -6.39 -1.86 -10.40
C GLY A 93 -5.95 -2.28 -11.79
N LEU A 94 -5.62 -3.56 -12.02
CA LEU A 94 -5.21 -4.04 -13.34
C LEU A 94 -6.36 -3.93 -14.35
N GLY A 95 -6.10 -3.33 -15.49
CA GLY A 95 -7.11 -3.03 -16.52
C GLY A 95 -7.96 -1.79 -16.23
N SER A 96 -7.66 -1.02 -15.18
CA SER A 96 -8.33 0.27 -14.92
C SER A 96 -8.15 1.23 -16.09
N LYS A 97 -9.17 2.06 -16.33
CA LYS A 97 -9.13 3.12 -17.36
C LYS A 97 -8.76 4.49 -16.76
N ALA A 98 -8.62 4.59 -15.45
CA ALA A 98 -8.11 5.79 -14.81
C ALA A 98 -6.62 5.99 -15.16
N GLU A 99 -6.16 7.23 -15.17
CA GLU A 99 -4.75 7.56 -15.43
C GLU A 99 -3.90 7.46 -14.17
N VAL A 100 -4.55 7.58 -13.01
CA VAL A 100 -3.92 7.46 -11.68
C VAL A 100 -4.69 6.46 -10.83
N LEU A 101 -3.97 5.57 -10.15
CA LEU A 101 -4.51 4.72 -9.08
C LEU A 101 -4.08 5.28 -7.72
N GLY A 102 -5.02 5.37 -6.78
CA GLY A 102 -4.75 5.68 -5.39
C GLY A 102 -5.04 4.46 -4.52
N ILE A 103 -3.99 3.86 -3.98
CA ILE A 103 -4.06 2.76 -3.02
C ILE A 103 -4.17 3.39 -1.63
N ILE A 104 -5.22 3.05 -0.89
CA ILE A 104 -5.48 3.67 0.40
C ILE A 104 -6.06 2.65 1.39
N ASN A 105 -5.54 2.63 2.61
CA ASN A 105 -6.06 1.74 3.66
C ASN A 105 -7.48 2.14 4.07
N PRO A 106 -8.32 1.15 4.44
CA PRO A 106 -9.73 1.41 4.78
C PRO A 106 -9.94 2.10 6.13
N ASP A 107 -8.92 2.15 6.99
CA ASP A 107 -8.93 2.69 8.36
C ASP A 107 -8.23 4.06 8.48
N VAL A 108 -8.15 4.80 7.39
CA VAL A 108 -7.60 6.15 7.39
C VAL A 108 -8.67 7.23 7.20
N VAL A 109 -8.32 8.46 7.53
CA VAL A 109 -9.10 9.67 7.22
C VAL A 109 -8.22 10.60 6.39
N ALA A 110 -8.68 10.96 5.20
CA ALA A 110 -7.94 11.79 4.26
C ALA A 110 -7.98 13.29 4.66
N SER A 111 -6.84 13.98 4.57
CA SER A 111 -6.84 15.43 4.67
C SER A 111 -7.55 16.08 3.47
N PRO A 112 -8.12 17.30 3.62
CA PRO A 112 -8.90 17.94 2.56
C PRO A 112 -8.13 18.17 1.25
N ASN A 113 -6.81 18.22 1.28
CA ASN A 113 -5.97 18.44 0.09
C ASN A 113 -5.16 17.20 -0.32
N LEU A 114 -5.46 16.03 0.24
CA LEU A 114 -4.74 14.79 -0.05
C LEU A 114 -4.63 14.52 -1.56
N ILE A 115 -5.78 14.45 -2.25
CA ILE A 115 -5.84 14.13 -3.67
C ILE A 115 -5.10 15.19 -4.50
N ALA A 116 -5.35 16.46 -4.23
CA ALA A 116 -4.71 17.55 -4.97
C ALA A 116 -3.18 17.49 -4.85
N ASN A 117 -2.66 17.29 -3.63
CA ASN A 117 -1.22 17.26 -3.40
C ASN A 117 -0.56 16.03 -4.05
N LEU A 118 -1.13 14.83 -3.90
CA LEU A 118 -0.54 13.61 -4.47
C LEU A 118 -0.61 13.58 -5.99
N VAL A 119 -1.75 13.97 -6.59
CA VAL A 119 -1.89 13.99 -8.05
C VAL A 119 -1.00 15.05 -8.67
N SER A 120 -0.89 16.24 -8.05
CA SER A 120 0.02 17.29 -8.56
C SER A 120 1.46 16.81 -8.63
N GLU A 121 1.91 16.03 -7.67
CA GLU A 121 3.27 15.48 -7.65
C GLU A 121 3.50 14.46 -8.79
N LEU A 122 2.47 13.69 -9.14
CA LEU A 122 2.53 12.74 -10.26
C LEU A 122 2.52 13.42 -11.64
N LEU A 123 2.30 14.71 -11.75
CA LEU A 123 2.40 15.44 -13.02
C LEU A 123 3.87 15.63 -13.45
N GLU A 124 4.82 15.47 -12.54
CA GLU A 124 6.25 15.41 -12.88
C GLU A 124 6.55 14.13 -13.68
N ASP A 125 7.27 14.25 -14.79
CA ASP A 125 7.44 13.19 -15.80
C ASP A 125 8.10 11.92 -15.24
N ASP A 126 9.09 12.07 -14.36
CA ASP A 126 9.88 10.97 -13.79
C ASP A 126 9.33 10.41 -12.47
N VAL A 127 8.34 11.08 -11.86
CA VAL A 127 7.67 10.61 -10.65
C VAL A 127 6.58 9.62 -11.02
N ALA A 128 6.67 8.39 -10.50
CA ALA A 128 5.69 7.34 -10.73
C ALA A 128 4.80 7.05 -9.53
N ILE A 129 5.31 7.27 -8.31
CA ILE A 129 4.57 7.10 -7.07
C ILE A 129 4.69 8.36 -6.22
N ALA A 130 3.57 8.79 -5.64
CA ALA A 130 3.50 9.82 -4.61
C ALA A 130 2.84 9.24 -3.36
N GLU A 131 3.50 9.38 -2.21
CA GLU A 131 3.06 8.84 -0.91
C GLU A 131 2.66 9.95 0.04
N ALA A 132 1.59 9.72 0.81
CA ALA A 132 1.12 10.63 1.85
C ALA A 132 1.84 10.41 3.19
N ALA A 133 2.00 11.48 3.97
CA ALA A 133 2.39 11.42 5.36
C ALA A 133 1.27 10.82 6.23
N GLN A 134 1.63 9.95 7.17
CA GLN A 134 0.71 9.31 8.10
C GLN A 134 0.80 9.96 9.48
N VAL A 135 -0.32 10.28 10.10
CA VAL A 135 -0.37 10.79 11.47
C VAL A 135 -1.35 9.96 12.30
N PRO A 136 -1.19 9.86 13.61
CA PRO A 136 -0.17 10.47 14.46
C PRO A 136 1.20 9.78 14.40
N MET A 137 1.26 8.56 13.88
CA MET A 137 2.49 7.78 13.84
C MET A 137 2.93 7.57 12.39
N GLU A 138 3.93 8.31 11.99
CA GLU A 138 4.61 8.09 10.72
C GLU A 138 5.59 6.93 10.85
N HIS A 139 5.67 6.06 9.84
CA HIS A 139 6.90 5.31 9.66
C HIS A 139 8.02 6.31 9.43
N PRO A 140 9.10 6.30 10.23
CA PRO A 140 10.23 7.17 9.96
C PRO A 140 10.66 6.97 8.51
N LYS A 141 10.37 7.98 7.71
CA LYS A 141 10.64 7.96 6.29
C LYS A 141 11.89 8.78 6.02
N ASP A 142 12.90 8.12 5.48
CA ASP A 142 14.05 8.82 4.93
C ASP A 142 13.72 9.30 3.51
N TYR A 143 13.78 10.60 3.30
CA TYR A 143 13.54 11.24 2.01
C TYR A 143 14.41 12.47 1.82
N ASP A 144 14.75 12.80 0.60
CA ASP A 144 15.43 14.05 0.28
C ASP A 144 14.45 15.23 0.38
N ARG A 145 14.73 16.17 1.28
CA ARG A 145 13.83 17.32 1.55
C ARG A 145 13.76 18.34 0.41
N ASN A 146 14.70 18.30 -0.54
CA ASN A 146 14.70 19.20 -1.68
C ASN A 146 13.98 18.60 -2.89
N THR A 147 14.13 17.27 -3.10
CA THR A 147 13.57 16.57 -4.24
C THR A 147 12.33 15.74 -3.87
N LEU A 148 12.03 15.56 -2.59
CA LEU A 148 11.01 14.66 -2.03
C LEU A 148 11.25 13.17 -2.33
N GLU A 149 12.33 12.79 -3.00
CA GLU A 149 12.61 11.41 -3.38
C GLU A 149 12.82 10.52 -2.16
N THR A 150 12.19 9.36 -2.17
CA THR A 150 12.31 8.31 -1.14
C THR A 150 12.57 6.94 -1.79
N THR A 151 12.93 5.96 -0.97
CA THR A 151 13.31 4.62 -1.44
C THR A 151 12.15 3.67 -1.66
N PHE A 152 11.03 3.91 -1.01
CA PHE A 152 9.78 3.14 -1.15
C PHE A 152 8.58 3.96 -0.67
N ALA A 153 7.39 3.58 -1.08
CA ALA A 153 6.12 4.12 -0.59
C ALA A 153 5.37 3.07 0.24
N SER A 154 4.70 3.51 1.30
CA SER A 154 3.83 2.65 2.11
C SER A 154 2.48 2.45 1.43
N GLY A 155 1.98 1.21 1.43
CA GLY A 155 0.65 0.85 0.96
C GLY A 155 -0.50 1.48 1.76
N CYS A 156 -0.21 2.16 2.87
CA CYS A 156 -1.23 2.87 3.64
C CYS A 156 -1.93 3.97 2.83
N CYS A 157 -1.17 4.80 2.13
CA CYS A 157 -1.71 5.79 1.19
C CYS A 157 -0.66 6.19 0.17
N MET A 158 -0.73 5.63 -1.02
CA MET A 158 0.11 5.98 -2.16
C MET A 158 -0.68 6.06 -3.45
N PHE A 159 -0.32 7.00 -4.31
CA PHE A 159 -0.86 7.12 -5.66
C PHE A 159 0.22 6.73 -6.67
N ILE A 160 -0.19 6.01 -7.71
CA ILE A 160 0.72 5.53 -8.77
C ILE A 160 0.12 5.81 -10.14
N LYS A 161 0.96 6.16 -11.12
CA LYS A 161 0.56 6.24 -12.53
C LYS A 161 0.08 4.86 -13.00
N GLN A 162 -1.12 4.80 -13.59
CA GLN A 162 -1.72 3.53 -14.04
C GLN A 162 -0.82 2.79 -15.04
N GLU A 163 -0.22 3.50 -15.97
CA GLU A 163 0.69 2.93 -16.97
C GLU A 163 1.88 2.20 -16.34
N ILE A 164 2.41 2.73 -15.21
CA ILE A 164 3.51 2.12 -14.48
C ILE A 164 3.01 0.90 -13.69
N PHE A 165 1.82 0.99 -13.08
CA PHE A 165 1.21 -0.14 -12.40
C PHE A 165 0.99 -1.34 -13.34
N GLU A 166 0.49 -1.08 -14.55
CA GLU A 166 0.35 -2.09 -15.60
C GLU A 166 1.71 -2.63 -16.05
N GLN A 167 2.70 -1.76 -16.30
CA GLN A 167 4.00 -2.15 -16.79
C GLN A 167 4.72 -3.12 -15.84
N ILE A 168 4.55 -2.95 -14.53
CA ILE A 168 5.12 -3.85 -13.52
C ILE A 168 4.18 -5.00 -13.15
N ASN A 169 3.01 -5.13 -13.80
CA ASN A 169 1.98 -6.12 -13.48
C ASN A 169 1.49 -6.06 -12.03
N GLY A 170 1.29 -4.84 -11.50
CA GLY A 170 0.77 -4.60 -10.16
C GLY A 170 1.67 -5.09 -9.03
N PHE A 171 1.05 -5.50 -7.92
CA PHE A 171 1.72 -6.13 -6.78
C PHE A 171 2.15 -7.56 -7.08
N ASP A 172 3.22 -8.03 -6.46
CA ASP A 172 3.60 -9.45 -6.49
C ASP A 172 2.78 -10.24 -5.45
N ASP A 173 1.56 -10.55 -5.79
CA ASP A 173 0.61 -11.28 -4.95
C ASP A 173 0.86 -12.79 -4.88
N ILE A 174 1.85 -13.28 -5.63
CA ILE A 174 2.32 -14.66 -5.56
C ILE A 174 3.24 -14.85 -4.35
N ASN A 175 4.14 -13.88 -4.12
CA ASN A 175 5.14 -13.98 -3.06
C ASN A 175 4.71 -13.23 -1.78
N PHE A 176 3.90 -12.18 -1.89
CA PHE A 176 3.49 -11.35 -0.75
C PHE A 176 1.97 -11.31 -0.61
N PHE A 177 1.48 -12.02 0.40
CA PHE A 177 0.05 -11.94 0.75
C PHE A 177 -0.28 -10.59 1.38
N MET A 178 0.58 -10.10 2.27
CA MET A 178 0.46 -8.84 2.99
C MET A 178 1.82 -8.48 3.59
N TYR A 179 2.13 -7.19 3.72
CA TYR A 179 3.40 -6.62 4.17
C TYR A 179 4.58 -6.86 3.21
N CYS A 180 5.41 -5.87 3.09
CA CYS A 180 6.55 -5.79 2.18
C CYS A 180 6.20 -5.86 0.68
N ASP A 181 4.95 -6.05 0.32
CA ASP A 181 4.42 -5.99 -1.04
C ASP A 181 4.52 -4.57 -1.63
N ASP A 182 4.35 -3.54 -0.79
CA ASP A 182 4.54 -2.13 -1.11
C ASP A 182 6.01 -1.76 -1.35
N VAL A 183 6.92 -2.31 -0.55
CA VAL A 183 8.37 -2.15 -0.74
C VAL A 183 8.83 -2.83 -2.03
N ASP A 184 8.37 -4.06 -2.27
CA ASP A 184 8.64 -4.79 -3.51
C ASP A 184 8.14 -4.04 -4.74
N LEU A 185 6.90 -3.56 -4.72
CA LEU A 185 6.32 -2.74 -5.80
C LEU A 185 7.17 -1.50 -6.05
N SER A 186 7.53 -0.79 -4.99
CA SER A 186 8.36 0.41 -5.04
C SER A 186 9.70 0.17 -5.69
N TRP A 187 10.39 -0.92 -5.33
CA TRP A 187 11.69 -1.23 -5.90
C TRP A 187 11.59 -1.70 -7.36
N ARG A 188 10.50 -2.37 -7.75
CA ARG A 188 10.24 -2.68 -9.16
C ARG A 188 10.01 -1.41 -10.00
N VAL A 189 9.32 -0.41 -9.45
CA VAL A 189 9.17 0.92 -10.09
C VAL A 189 10.53 1.61 -10.23
N ARG A 190 11.38 1.57 -9.21
CA ARG A 190 12.73 2.14 -9.27
C ARG A 190 13.63 1.43 -10.27
N LEU A 191 13.45 0.13 -10.52
CA LEU A 191 14.17 -0.59 -11.60
C LEU A 191 13.84 -0.05 -12.98
N LEU A 192 12.66 0.56 -13.19
CA LEU A 192 12.31 1.27 -14.42
C LEU A 192 12.98 2.66 -14.54
N GLY A 193 13.79 3.06 -13.55
CA GLY A 193 14.39 4.39 -13.48
C GLY A 193 13.41 5.50 -13.07
N LYS A 194 12.25 5.13 -12.53
CA LYS A 194 11.24 6.08 -12.05
C LYS A 194 11.47 6.45 -10.59
N LYS A 195 10.99 7.62 -10.19
CA LYS A 195 11.08 8.13 -8.82
C LYS A 195 9.83 7.87 -8.01
N ILE A 196 10.03 7.85 -6.71
CA ILE A 196 9.00 7.76 -5.67
C ILE A 196 9.17 9.00 -4.79
N HIS A 197 8.10 9.77 -4.63
CA HIS A 197 8.13 10.97 -3.79
C HIS A 197 7.29 10.79 -2.53
N PHE A 198 7.85 11.19 -1.39
CA PHE A 198 7.13 11.37 -0.15
C PHE A 198 6.63 12.81 -0.08
N VAL A 199 5.33 13.01 0.06
CA VAL A 199 4.66 14.32 -0.02
C VAL A 199 4.15 14.75 1.36
N PRO A 200 4.94 15.48 2.18
CA PRO A 200 4.57 15.82 3.55
C PRO A 200 3.29 16.64 3.68
N LEU A 201 2.90 17.37 2.63
CA LEU A 201 1.67 18.17 2.59
C LEU A 201 0.43 17.35 2.30
N ALA A 202 0.56 16.12 1.82
CA ALA A 202 -0.51 15.16 1.66
C ALA A 202 -0.57 14.30 2.93
N THR A 203 -1.66 14.38 3.70
CA THR A 203 -1.72 13.73 5.02
C THR A 203 -2.94 12.83 5.12
N VAL A 204 -2.74 11.66 5.74
CA VAL A 204 -3.80 10.78 6.22
C VAL A 204 -3.68 10.56 7.72
N TYR A 205 -4.82 10.51 8.41
CA TYR A 205 -4.88 10.05 9.80
C TYR A 205 -5.11 8.55 9.77
N HIS A 206 -4.16 7.79 10.28
CA HIS A 206 -4.21 6.33 10.31
C HIS A 206 -4.56 5.87 11.72
N ASP A 207 -5.63 5.09 11.85
CA ASP A 207 -6.12 4.59 13.14
C ASP A 207 -5.26 3.42 13.64
N HIS A 208 -4.07 3.75 14.15
CA HIS A 208 -3.21 2.77 14.79
C HIS A 208 -3.76 2.37 16.15
N ARG A 209 -3.81 1.09 16.42
CA ARG A 209 -4.17 0.56 17.74
C ARG A 209 -3.03 0.78 18.71
N ILE A 210 -3.25 1.68 19.68
CA ILE A 210 -2.30 2.00 20.73
C ILE A 210 -2.91 1.55 22.07
N ASP A 211 -2.14 0.84 22.89
CA ASP A 211 -2.58 0.46 24.23
C ASP A 211 -2.49 1.65 25.23
N GLU A 212 -2.96 1.43 26.47
CA GLU A 212 -2.95 2.45 27.54
C GLU A 212 -1.51 2.93 27.90
N SER A 213 -0.50 2.16 27.53
CA SER A 213 0.92 2.47 27.74
C SER A 213 1.58 3.12 26.53
N SER A 214 0.78 3.50 25.51
CA SER A 214 1.24 4.09 24.24
C SER A 214 2.09 3.15 23.37
N ASN A 215 1.96 1.82 23.56
CA ASN A 215 2.58 0.85 22.68
C ASN A 215 1.65 0.47 21.54
N LEU A 216 2.23 0.21 20.37
CA LEU A 216 1.49 -0.38 19.24
C LEU A 216 0.99 -1.79 19.59
N VAL A 217 -0.28 -2.04 19.39
CA VAL A 217 -0.86 -3.38 19.54
C VAL A 217 -0.71 -4.11 18.20
N VAL A 218 0.31 -4.95 18.11
CA VAL A 218 0.59 -5.77 16.92
C VAL A 218 -0.28 -7.02 16.95
N GLY A 219 -1.11 -7.21 15.94
CA GLY A 219 -1.94 -8.41 15.78
C GLY A 219 -1.11 -9.62 15.31
N HIS A 220 -1.64 -10.85 15.54
CA HIS A 220 -0.97 -12.09 15.09
C HIS A 220 -0.69 -12.09 13.58
N ALA A 221 -1.66 -11.70 12.75
CA ALA A 221 -1.49 -11.63 11.30
C ALA A 221 -0.40 -10.62 10.90
N GLU A 222 -0.37 -9.45 11.55
CA GLU A 222 0.67 -8.44 11.33
C GLU A 222 2.06 -8.97 11.67
N PHE A 223 2.20 -9.60 12.84
CA PHE A 223 3.46 -10.21 13.27
C PHE A 223 3.93 -11.29 12.29
N TYR A 224 3.03 -12.22 11.93
CA TYR A 224 3.32 -13.33 11.04
C TYR A 224 3.73 -12.85 9.64
N TYR A 225 2.90 -12.05 8.99
CA TYR A 225 3.15 -11.61 7.61
C TYR A 225 4.28 -10.59 7.50
N SER A 226 4.53 -9.76 8.52
CA SER A 226 5.69 -8.86 8.53
C SER A 226 7.01 -9.64 8.59
N ALA A 227 7.06 -10.68 9.41
CA ALA A 227 8.25 -11.53 9.52
C ALA A 227 8.48 -12.33 8.23
N LEU A 228 7.43 -12.98 7.71
CA LEU A 228 7.51 -13.73 6.46
C LEU A 228 7.81 -12.80 5.27
N GLY A 229 7.12 -11.67 5.15
CA GLY A 229 7.34 -10.69 4.09
C GLY A 229 8.76 -10.14 4.08
N GLY A 230 9.31 -9.81 5.26
CA GLY A 230 10.70 -9.35 5.39
C GLY A 230 11.73 -10.40 4.95
N LEU A 231 11.47 -11.69 5.24
CA LEU A 231 12.30 -12.80 4.76
C LEU A 231 12.23 -12.93 3.23
N LEU A 232 11.00 -13.01 2.67
CA LEU A 232 10.80 -13.16 1.24
C LEU A 232 11.34 -11.98 0.44
N LEU A 233 11.24 -10.75 0.98
CA LEU A 233 11.84 -9.56 0.40
C LEU A 233 13.36 -9.69 0.33
N SER A 234 14.02 -10.16 1.41
CA SER A 234 15.47 -10.34 1.44
C SER A 234 15.95 -11.38 0.43
N ILE A 235 15.18 -12.46 0.21
CA ILE A 235 15.46 -13.50 -0.79
C ILE A 235 15.27 -12.95 -2.20
N LYS A 236 14.10 -12.37 -2.49
CA LYS A 236 13.76 -11.84 -3.82
C LYS A 236 14.72 -10.75 -4.29
N TRP A 237 15.20 -9.93 -3.36
CA TRP A 237 16.12 -8.82 -3.66
C TRP A 237 17.59 -9.13 -3.38
N GLY A 238 17.93 -10.43 -3.18
CA GLY A 238 19.30 -10.96 -3.20
C GLY A 238 20.15 -10.57 -2.01
N ASN A 239 19.59 -10.19 -0.86
CA ASN A 239 20.36 -9.88 0.33
C ASN A 239 20.59 -11.15 1.17
N GLN A 240 21.55 -11.97 0.76
CA GLN A 240 21.86 -13.24 1.42
C GLN A 240 22.19 -13.06 2.91
N LYS A 241 22.98 -12.04 3.26
CA LYS A 241 23.34 -11.77 4.66
C LYS A 241 22.11 -11.52 5.53
N ARG A 242 21.16 -10.72 5.03
CA ARG A 242 19.92 -10.43 5.73
C ARG A 242 19.03 -11.67 5.82
N THR A 243 18.93 -12.44 4.74
CA THR A 243 18.22 -13.72 4.72
C THR A 243 18.74 -14.66 5.82
N GLU A 244 20.06 -14.85 5.91
CA GLU A 244 20.67 -15.70 6.92
C GLU A 244 20.38 -15.21 8.35
N GLN A 245 20.43 -13.90 8.59
CA GLN A 245 20.09 -13.30 9.88
C GLN A 245 18.64 -13.58 10.28
N ILE A 246 17.70 -13.34 9.36
CA ILE A 246 16.27 -13.58 9.62
C ILE A 246 16.03 -15.07 9.88
N VAL A 247 16.55 -15.98 9.05
CA VAL A 247 16.40 -17.43 9.22
C VAL A 247 16.95 -17.90 10.56
N ASN A 248 18.09 -17.35 11.00
CA ASN A 248 18.62 -17.68 12.32
C ASN A 248 17.71 -17.21 13.47
N SER A 249 17.13 -16.01 13.36
CA SER A 249 16.16 -15.52 14.34
C SER A 249 14.91 -16.42 14.38
N LEU A 250 14.37 -16.79 13.22
CA LEU A 250 13.21 -17.67 13.11
C LEU A 250 13.44 -19.07 13.72
N LYS A 251 14.68 -19.56 13.67
CA LYS A 251 15.07 -20.86 14.26
C LYS A 251 15.23 -20.81 15.77
N THR A 252 15.70 -19.70 16.30
CA THR A 252 16.11 -19.58 17.70
C THR A 252 15.02 -19.03 18.61
N ASP A 253 14.07 -18.29 18.07
CA ASP A 253 12.98 -17.71 18.83
C ASP A 253 11.66 -18.47 18.56
N PRO A 254 11.10 -19.16 19.59
CA PRO A 254 9.88 -19.93 19.46
C PRO A 254 8.65 -19.13 18.99
N SER A 255 8.64 -17.81 19.20
CA SER A 255 7.53 -16.93 18.74
C SER A 255 7.38 -16.93 17.23
N TYR A 256 8.44 -17.26 16.48
CA TYR A 256 8.45 -17.34 15.02
C TYR A 256 8.27 -18.77 14.47
N SER A 257 7.89 -19.75 15.30
CA SER A 257 7.80 -21.17 14.88
C SER A 257 6.89 -21.39 13.66
N GLU A 258 5.77 -20.67 13.57
CA GLU A 258 4.85 -20.76 12.43
C GLU A 258 5.49 -20.21 11.15
N VAL A 259 6.15 -19.06 11.22
CA VAL A 259 6.86 -18.45 10.09
C VAL A 259 8.01 -19.35 9.62
N TYR A 260 8.74 -19.96 10.56
CA TYR A 260 9.82 -20.88 10.22
C TYR A 260 9.30 -22.16 9.56
N SER A 261 8.15 -22.67 10.01
CA SER A 261 7.51 -23.83 9.40
C SER A 261 7.07 -23.56 7.96
N GLU A 262 6.45 -22.39 7.71
CA GLU A 262 6.05 -21.96 6.37
C GLU A 262 7.27 -21.78 5.46
N TYR A 263 8.31 -21.10 5.91
CA TYR A 263 9.57 -20.96 5.17
C TYR A 263 10.17 -22.32 4.81
N SER A 264 10.20 -23.27 5.75
CA SER A 264 10.73 -24.61 5.50
C SER A 264 9.92 -25.35 4.44
N ALA A 265 8.60 -25.25 4.49
CA ALA A 265 7.73 -25.82 3.49
C ALA A 265 7.92 -25.16 2.10
N MET A 266 8.15 -23.85 2.05
CA MET A 266 8.47 -23.15 0.79
C MET A 266 9.80 -23.63 0.20
N VAL A 267 10.82 -23.86 1.03
CA VAL A 267 12.12 -24.41 0.60
C VAL A 267 11.95 -25.81 0.02
N GLU A 268 11.26 -26.70 0.74
CA GLU A 268 11.03 -28.10 0.34
C GLU A 268 10.25 -28.21 -0.97
N ASN A 269 9.30 -27.31 -1.19
CA ASN A 269 8.45 -27.29 -2.38
C ASN A 269 8.99 -26.43 -3.53
N GLY A 270 10.18 -25.82 -3.38
CA GLY A 270 10.77 -24.94 -4.40
C GLY A 270 9.93 -23.69 -4.69
N LYS A 271 9.23 -23.14 -3.68
CA LYS A 271 8.31 -21.99 -3.79
C LYS A 271 8.92 -20.68 -3.33
N LEU A 272 10.22 -20.63 -3.07
CA LEU A 272 10.87 -19.36 -2.72
C LEU A 272 10.90 -18.41 -3.91
N PRO A 273 10.80 -17.08 -3.67
CA PRO A 273 10.94 -16.10 -4.72
C PRO A 273 12.25 -16.26 -5.50
N GLN A 274 12.18 -16.04 -6.80
CA GLN A 274 13.40 -15.94 -7.60
C GLN A 274 14.07 -14.59 -7.40
N ALA A 275 15.40 -14.58 -7.38
CA ALA A 275 16.16 -13.35 -7.22
C ALA A 275 15.92 -12.39 -8.39
N THR A 276 15.67 -11.13 -8.07
CA THR A 276 15.44 -10.07 -9.04
C THR A 276 16.74 -9.60 -9.67
N VAL A 277 16.80 -9.57 -11.00
CA VAL A 277 17.96 -9.04 -11.74
C VAL A 277 18.06 -7.53 -11.56
N GLY A 278 19.26 -7.02 -11.21
CA GLY A 278 19.49 -5.59 -10.99
C GLY A 278 19.06 -5.10 -9.61
N SER A 279 18.78 -6.01 -8.67
CA SER A 279 18.42 -5.70 -7.28
C SER A 279 19.43 -4.77 -6.58
N ASP A 280 20.71 -4.94 -6.87
CA ASP A 280 21.82 -4.14 -6.35
C ASP A 280 21.74 -2.64 -6.71
N LYS A 281 20.96 -2.28 -7.72
CA LYS A 281 20.80 -0.89 -8.16
C LYS A 281 19.78 -0.10 -7.36
N VAL A 282 18.80 -0.76 -6.79
CA VAL A 282 17.61 -0.08 -6.22
C VAL A 282 17.18 -0.57 -4.85
N ALA A 283 17.46 -1.84 -4.49
CA ALA A 283 17.09 -2.39 -3.21
C ALA A 283 17.97 -1.80 -2.11
N ILE A 284 17.37 -1.14 -1.15
CA ILE A 284 18.08 -0.53 -0.02
C ILE A 284 17.69 -1.28 1.25
N PHE A 285 18.69 -2.01 1.79
CA PHE A 285 18.56 -2.68 3.06
C PHE A 285 19.37 -1.95 4.12
N THR A 286 18.74 -1.74 5.27
CA THR A 286 19.40 -1.24 6.47
C THR A 286 19.80 -2.42 7.38
N PRO A 287 20.57 -2.19 8.46
CA PRO A 287 20.90 -3.25 9.41
C PRO A 287 19.68 -3.97 9.99
N THR A 288 18.55 -3.28 10.12
CA THR A 288 17.32 -3.78 10.75
C THR A 288 16.24 -4.21 9.76
N GLY A 289 16.33 -3.82 8.47
CA GLY A 289 15.31 -4.13 7.48
C GLY A 289 15.51 -3.37 6.17
N PHE A 290 14.50 -2.70 5.67
CA PHE A 290 14.51 -1.86 4.47
C PHE A 290 14.28 -0.36 4.78
N ALA A 291 14.03 -0.03 6.06
CA ALA A 291 13.99 1.32 6.59
C ALA A 291 14.58 1.30 7.98
N ASP A 292 15.48 2.26 8.28
CA ASP A 292 15.93 2.48 9.63
C ASP A 292 14.75 3.03 10.46
N TYR A 293 14.69 2.61 11.70
CA TYR A 293 13.71 3.13 12.68
C TYR A 293 12.23 2.86 12.38
N ARG A 294 11.87 1.89 11.50
CA ARG A 294 10.46 1.60 11.19
C ARG A 294 9.57 1.44 12.42
N TRP A 295 10.14 1.04 13.56
CA TRP A 295 9.44 0.74 14.82
C TRP A 295 10.05 1.42 16.04
N THR A 296 10.94 2.39 15.87
CA THR A 296 11.46 3.17 17.00
C THR A 296 10.63 4.41 17.22
N ASN A 297 10.10 4.56 18.42
CA ASN A 297 9.47 5.79 18.91
C ASN A 297 10.49 6.92 19.05
#